data_32c2e27c11cd146e7e558b4a81028f86
#
_entry.id   32c2e27c11cd146e7e558b4a81028f86
#
_cell.length_a   1.000
_cell.length_b   1.000
_cell.length_c   1.000
_cell.angle_alpha   90.00
_cell.angle_beta   90.00
_cell.angle_gamma   90.00
#
_symmetry.space_group_name_H-M   'P 1'
#
loop_
_entity.id
_entity.type
_entity.pdbx_description
1 polymer ?
#
loop_
_entity_poly.entity_id
_entity_poly.type
_entity_poly.pdbx_seq_one_letter_code
_entity_poly.pdbx_strand_id
1 'polypeptide(L)'
;MLKKTSTQAIALSGIMAAIIFIATYLFKIPLLTGYVHLGDGFILLAASILGWPAVLAAAIGSMLADLLAGYTAYMLPTFLIKGAVAAIAVAANTKKSQPLQLFYMLIAEAAMVAGYFATDWLLYGFGTAVPALMGNVMQGL
;
A
#
# COMPACT_ATOMS: atom_id res chain seq x y z
N MET A 1 7.52 -12.55 -16.14
CA MET A 1 6.84 -11.30 -16.54
C MET A 1 6.37 -11.41 -17.99
N LEU A 2 5.09 -11.30 -18.24
CA LEU A 2 4.55 -11.26 -19.60
C LEU A 2 5.01 -9.98 -20.30
N LYS A 3 5.51 -10.08 -21.53
CA LYS A 3 5.85 -8.93 -22.37
C LYS A 3 4.51 -8.31 -22.82
N LYS A 4 4.05 -7.28 -22.10
CA LYS A 4 2.76 -6.62 -22.38
C LYS A 4 2.97 -5.45 -23.32
N THR A 5 2.01 -5.21 -24.23
CA THR A 5 1.96 -3.95 -24.96
C THR A 5 1.70 -2.79 -23.98
N SER A 6 2.10 -1.56 -24.34
CA SER A 6 1.87 -0.37 -23.51
C SER A 6 0.39 -0.22 -23.11
N THR A 7 -0.53 -0.43 -24.03
CA THR A 7 -1.99 -0.36 -23.80
C THR A 7 -2.48 -1.43 -22.83
N GLN A 8 -1.99 -2.67 -22.96
CA GLN A 8 -2.33 -3.75 -22.02
C GLN A 8 -1.81 -3.48 -20.62
N ALA A 9 -0.61 -2.92 -20.48
CA ALA A 9 -0.05 -2.56 -19.20
C ALA A 9 -0.89 -1.48 -18.50
N ILE A 10 -1.33 -0.45 -19.25
CA ILE A 10 -2.18 0.62 -18.72
C ILE A 10 -3.54 0.06 -18.29
N ALA A 11 -4.19 -0.75 -19.12
CA ALA A 11 -5.49 -1.33 -18.81
C ALA A 11 -5.44 -2.22 -17.57
N LEU A 12 -4.44 -3.10 -17.47
CA LEU A 12 -4.24 -3.96 -16.29
C LEU A 12 -3.90 -3.16 -15.03
N SER A 13 -3.13 -2.08 -15.16
CA SER A 13 -2.85 -1.19 -14.01
C SER A 13 -4.12 -0.51 -13.52
N GLY A 14 -5.01 -0.07 -14.42
CA GLY A 14 -6.30 0.49 -14.05
C GLY A 14 -7.20 -0.54 -13.34
N ILE A 15 -7.26 -1.78 -13.85
CA ILE A 15 -8.00 -2.87 -13.20
C ILE A 15 -7.43 -3.16 -11.80
N MET A 16 -6.10 -3.27 -11.67
CA MET A 16 -5.50 -3.52 -10.37
C MET A 16 -5.67 -2.35 -9.40
N ALA A 17 -5.62 -1.12 -9.87
CA ALA A 17 -5.94 0.05 -9.04
C ALA A 17 -7.38 0.00 -8.53
N ALA A 18 -8.34 -0.39 -9.36
CA ALA A 18 -9.74 -0.57 -8.97
C ALA A 18 -9.90 -1.71 -7.95
N ILE A 19 -9.21 -2.83 -8.12
CA ILE A 19 -9.23 -3.95 -7.17
C ILE A 19 -8.64 -3.52 -5.82
N ILE A 20 -7.49 -2.84 -5.83
CA ILE A 20 -6.86 -2.30 -4.61
C ILE A 20 -7.79 -1.32 -3.92
N PHE A 21 -8.40 -0.39 -4.68
CA PHE A 21 -9.39 0.54 -4.17
C PHE A 21 -10.55 -0.19 -3.48
N ILE A 22 -11.17 -1.16 -4.14
CA ILE A 22 -12.31 -1.93 -3.62
C ILE A 22 -11.91 -2.69 -2.36
N ALA A 23 -10.77 -3.39 -2.38
CA ALA A 23 -10.27 -4.16 -1.25
C ALA A 23 -9.95 -3.27 -0.03
N THR A 24 -9.40 -2.08 -0.27
CA THR A 24 -9.10 -1.09 0.77
C THR A 24 -10.38 -0.47 1.32
N TYR A 25 -11.32 -0.09 0.45
CA TYR A 25 -12.51 0.66 0.84
C TYR A 25 -13.59 -0.22 1.50
N LEU A 26 -13.87 -1.43 0.96
CA LEU A 26 -14.94 -2.30 1.45
C LEU A 26 -14.54 -3.10 2.68
N PHE A 27 -13.27 -3.55 2.77
CA PHE A 27 -12.79 -4.39 3.87
C PHE A 27 -12.01 -3.60 4.91
N LYS A 28 -12.41 -2.36 5.16
CA LYS A 28 -11.78 -1.51 6.18
C LYS A 28 -12.38 -1.74 7.56
N ILE A 29 -11.51 -1.83 8.56
CA ILE A 29 -11.86 -1.84 9.98
C ILE A 29 -11.36 -0.51 10.56
N PRO A 30 -12.27 0.40 10.98
CA PRO A 30 -11.87 1.70 11.53
C PRO A 30 -10.99 1.55 12.78
N LEU A 31 -10.00 2.42 12.88
CA LEU A 31 -9.13 2.61 14.04
C LEU A 31 -9.30 4.04 14.58
N LEU A 32 -8.45 4.40 15.57
CA LEU A 32 -8.50 5.73 16.20
C LEU A 32 -8.22 6.87 15.22
N THR A 33 -7.24 6.70 14.32
CA THR A 33 -6.80 7.74 13.36
C THR A 33 -6.97 7.37 11.91
N GLY A 34 -7.16 6.10 11.59
CA GLY A 34 -7.28 5.58 10.23
C GLY A 34 -8.09 4.30 10.22
N TYR A 35 -7.66 3.33 9.45
CA TYR A 35 -8.30 2.02 9.36
C TYR A 35 -7.30 0.95 8.87
N VAL A 36 -7.54 -0.29 9.25
CA VAL A 36 -6.84 -1.48 8.72
C VAL A 36 -7.67 -2.06 7.58
N HIS A 37 -7.02 -2.60 6.55
CA HIS A 37 -7.69 -3.13 5.37
C HIS A 37 -6.90 -4.24 4.67
N LEU A 38 -7.55 -4.96 3.75
CA LEU A 38 -6.94 -6.04 2.98
C LEU A 38 -6.21 -5.58 1.71
N GLY A 39 -6.17 -4.27 1.45
CA GLY A 39 -5.60 -3.70 0.22
C GLY A 39 -4.14 -4.06 -0.03
N ASP A 40 -3.35 -4.22 1.02
CA ASP A 40 -1.90 -4.49 0.90
C ASP A 40 -1.61 -5.84 0.26
N GLY A 41 -2.39 -6.88 0.55
CA GLY A 41 -2.28 -8.15 -0.15
C GLY A 41 -2.46 -8.01 -1.66
N PHE A 42 -3.38 -7.15 -2.10
CA PHE A 42 -3.59 -6.86 -3.52
C PHE A 42 -2.48 -5.98 -4.12
N ILE A 43 -1.84 -5.12 -3.32
CA ILE A 43 -0.65 -4.37 -3.73
C ILE A 43 0.51 -5.33 -4.03
N LEU A 44 0.76 -6.29 -3.15
CA LEU A 44 1.80 -7.31 -3.35
C LEU A 44 1.50 -8.18 -4.57
N LEU A 45 0.24 -8.56 -4.76
CA LEU A 45 -0.21 -9.30 -5.95
C LEU A 45 0.00 -8.46 -7.23
N ALA A 46 -0.38 -7.19 -7.22
CA ALA A 46 -0.17 -6.28 -8.34
C ALA A 46 1.32 -6.14 -8.68
N ALA A 47 2.19 -6.01 -7.66
CA ALA A 47 3.64 -5.95 -7.84
C ALA A 47 4.18 -7.20 -8.54
N SER A 48 3.63 -8.38 -8.21
CA SER A 48 4.04 -9.66 -8.81
C SER A 48 3.58 -9.81 -10.26
N ILE A 49 2.39 -9.31 -10.61
CA ILE A 49 1.78 -9.46 -11.94
C ILE A 49 2.24 -8.36 -12.91
N LEU A 50 2.30 -7.11 -12.45
CA LEU A 50 2.53 -5.94 -13.28
C LEU A 50 3.99 -5.47 -13.26
N GLY A 51 4.72 -5.71 -12.19
CA GLY A 51 6.01 -5.08 -11.97
C GLY A 51 5.84 -3.57 -11.70
N TRP A 52 6.72 -2.73 -12.25
CA TRP A 52 6.75 -1.28 -11.98
C TRP A 52 5.42 -0.52 -12.19
N PRO A 53 4.56 -0.85 -13.17
CA PRO A 53 3.22 -0.24 -13.27
C PRO A 53 2.34 -0.43 -12.03
N ALA A 54 2.61 -1.43 -11.18
CA ALA A 54 1.90 -1.62 -9.92
C ALA A 54 2.09 -0.47 -8.93
N VAL A 55 3.20 0.26 -9.01
CA VAL A 55 3.50 1.39 -8.13
C VAL A 55 2.42 2.47 -8.23
N LEU A 56 2.08 2.87 -9.46
CA LEU A 56 1.01 3.84 -9.68
C LEU A 56 -0.38 3.26 -9.38
N ALA A 57 -0.62 1.99 -9.71
CA ALA A 57 -1.88 1.32 -9.41
C ALA A 57 -2.14 1.28 -7.89
N ALA A 58 -1.12 0.93 -7.09
CA ALA A 58 -1.19 0.91 -5.64
C ALA A 58 -1.40 2.32 -5.04
N ALA A 59 -0.60 3.28 -5.48
CA ALA A 59 -0.66 4.66 -5.00
C ALA A 59 -2.03 5.29 -5.26
N ILE A 60 -2.54 5.20 -6.50
CA ILE A 60 -3.81 5.79 -6.90
C ILE A 60 -4.99 5.04 -6.27
N GLY A 61 -5.00 3.71 -6.31
CA GLY A 61 -6.10 2.90 -5.75
C GLY A 61 -6.29 3.14 -4.27
N SER A 62 -5.20 3.16 -3.49
CA SER A 62 -5.25 3.40 -2.05
C SER A 62 -5.62 4.85 -1.71
N MET A 63 -5.07 5.84 -2.43
CA MET A 63 -5.41 7.26 -2.25
C MET A 63 -6.90 7.52 -2.50
N LEU A 64 -7.48 6.94 -3.54
CA LEU A 64 -8.91 7.07 -3.84
C LEU A 64 -9.78 6.42 -2.76
N ALA A 65 -9.31 5.33 -2.14
CA ALA A 65 -10.02 4.72 -1.01
C ALA A 65 -10.07 5.68 0.19
N ASP A 66 -8.97 6.37 0.52
CA ASP A 66 -8.95 7.39 1.57
C ASP A 66 -9.89 8.54 1.26
N LEU A 67 -9.89 9.03 0.02
CA LEU A 67 -10.78 10.10 -0.41
C LEU A 67 -12.25 9.75 -0.15
N LEU A 68 -12.69 8.57 -0.63
CA LEU A 68 -14.09 8.15 -0.49
C LEU A 68 -14.44 7.68 0.92
N ALA A 69 -13.44 7.26 1.71
CA ALA A 69 -13.63 6.93 3.12
C ALA A 69 -13.68 8.16 4.04
N GLY A 70 -13.45 9.37 3.51
CA GLY A 70 -13.44 10.62 4.28
C GLY A 70 -12.10 10.93 4.97
N TYR A 71 -11.04 10.18 4.69
CA TYR A 71 -9.70 10.38 5.25
C TYR A 71 -8.83 11.25 4.32
N THR A 72 -9.34 12.42 3.92
CA THR A 72 -8.70 13.29 2.92
C THR A 72 -7.29 13.75 3.31
N ALA A 73 -7.01 13.91 4.61
CA ALA A 73 -5.68 14.27 5.11
C ALA A 73 -4.63 13.19 4.84
N TYR A 74 -5.07 11.92 4.68
CA TYR A 74 -4.19 10.79 4.39
C TYR A 74 -3.92 10.59 2.90
N MET A 75 -4.66 11.23 2.00
CA MET A 75 -4.55 11.01 0.56
C MET A 75 -3.12 11.08 0.04
N LEU A 76 -2.41 12.18 0.33
CA LEU A 76 -1.03 12.36 -0.12
C LEU A 76 -0.04 11.41 0.59
N PRO A 77 -0.07 11.28 1.93
CA PRO A 77 0.71 10.28 2.63
C PRO A 77 0.50 8.87 2.08
N THR A 78 -0.74 8.43 1.94
CA THR A 78 -1.08 7.10 1.41
C THR A 78 -0.58 6.90 -0.01
N PHE A 79 -0.72 7.89 -0.89
CA PHE A 79 -0.16 7.82 -2.24
C PHE A 79 1.34 7.51 -2.21
N LEU A 80 2.11 8.23 -1.38
CA LEU A 80 3.55 8.06 -1.26
C LEU A 80 3.92 6.73 -0.59
N ILE A 81 3.27 6.40 0.52
CA ILE A 81 3.54 5.18 1.30
C ILE A 81 3.21 3.93 0.48
N LYS A 82 2.02 3.84 -0.10
CA LYS A 82 1.60 2.65 -0.87
C LYS A 82 2.35 2.52 -2.20
N GLY A 83 2.74 3.64 -2.79
CA GLY A 83 3.67 3.65 -3.92
C GLY A 83 5.04 3.08 -3.53
N ALA A 84 5.60 3.50 -2.38
CA ALA A 84 6.87 2.96 -1.87
C ALA A 84 6.78 1.46 -1.54
N VAL A 85 5.72 1.03 -0.86
CA VAL A 85 5.45 -0.40 -0.58
C VAL A 85 5.45 -1.22 -1.88
N ALA A 86 4.70 -0.77 -2.88
CA ALA A 86 4.65 -1.44 -4.18
C ALA A 86 6.02 -1.47 -4.88
N ALA A 87 6.79 -0.37 -4.83
CA ALA A 87 8.13 -0.31 -5.43
C ALA A 87 9.10 -1.30 -4.76
N ILE A 88 9.07 -1.39 -3.42
CA ILE A 88 9.89 -2.36 -2.67
C ILE A 88 9.46 -3.79 -3.01
N ALA A 89 8.15 -4.05 -3.11
CA ALA A 89 7.61 -5.36 -3.49
C ALA A 89 8.03 -5.76 -4.92
N VAL A 90 8.02 -4.83 -5.87
CA VAL A 90 8.55 -5.06 -7.22
C VAL A 90 10.03 -5.43 -7.17
N ALA A 91 10.83 -4.69 -6.39
CA ALA A 91 12.24 -4.98 -6.20
C ALA A 91 12.47 -6.35 -5.55
N ALA A 92 11.61 -6.76 -4.59
CA ALA A 92 11.63 -8.08 -3.99
C ALA A 92 11.46 -9.18 -5.04
N ASN A 93 10.50 -9.04 -5.95
CA ASN A 93 10.18 -10.02 -7.00
C ASN A 93 11.32 -10.23 -8.02
N THR A 94 12.30 -9.32 -8.07
CA THR A 94 13.50 -9.50 -8.89
C THR A 94 14.56 -10.41 -8.25
N LYS A 95 14.42 -10.73 -6.97
CA LYS A 95 15.39 -11.53 -6.22
C LYS A 95 15.16 -13.02 -6.47
N LYS A 96 16.26 -13.78 -6.64
CA LYS A 96 16.20 -15.24 -6.86
C LYS A 96 16.05 -16.03 -5.55
N SER A 97 16.50 -15.45 -4.44
CA SER A 97 16.51 -16.10 -3.12
C SER A 97 15.21 -15.77 -2.37
N GLN A 98 14.47 -16.79 -1.95
CA GLN A 98 13.26 -16.61 -1.14
C GLN A 98 13.51 -15.86 0.18
N PRO A 99 14.57 -16.15 0.96
CA PRO A 99 14.87 -15.35 2.15
C PRO A 99 15.09 -13.87 1.85
N LEU A 100 15.71 -13.55 0.71
CA LEU A 100 15.92 -12.16 0.31
C LEU A 100 14.62 -11.49 -0.13
N GLN A 101 13.71 -12.20 -0.81
CA GLN A 101 12.38 -11.70 -1.13
C GLN A 101 11.61 -11.37 0.15
N LEU A 102 11.60 -12.29 1.12
CA LEU A 102 10.95 -12.09 2.41
C LEU A 102 11.53 -10.88 3.15
N PHE A 103 12.85 -10.71 3.14
CA PHE A 103 13.51 -9.54 3.74
C PHE A 103 13.03 -8.21 3.14
N TYR A 104 12.89 -8.14 1.81
CA TYR A 104 12.33 -6.96 1.13
C TYR A 104 10.87 -6.72 1.48
N MET A 105 10.05 -7.79 1.63
CA MET A 105 8.66 -7.64 2.07
C MET A 105 8.59 -7.07 3.49
N LEU A 106 9.43 -7.54 4.41
CA LEU A 106 9.52 -6.97 5.76
C LEU A 106 9.95 -5.50 5.75
N ILE A 107 10.85 -5.10 4.83
CA ILE A 107 11.21 -3.68 4.62
C ILE A 107 10.00 -2.89 4.12
N ALA A 108 9.20 -3.44 3.21
CA ALA A 108 8.01 -2.78 2.69
C ALA A 108 6.99 -2.51 3.81
N GLU A 109 6.74 -3.51 4.67
CA GLU A 109 5.85 -3.38 5.82
C GLU A 109 6.40 -2.40 6.86
N ALA A 110 7.69 -2.46 7.17
CA ALA A 110 8.33 -1.51 8.07
C ALA A 110 8.23 -0.06 7.53
N ALA A 111 8.41 0.14 6.23
CA ALA A 111 8.24 1.44 5.58
C ALA A 111 6.79 1.94 5.66
N MET A 112 5.80 1.05 5.50
CA MET A 112 4.39 1.37 5.67
C MET A 112 4.10 1.83 7.10
N VAL A 113 4.48 1.02 8.08
CA VAL A 113 4.26 1.31 9.51
C VAL A 113 4.92 2.62 9.92
N ALA A 114 6.18 2.83 9.53
CA ALA A 114 6.90 4.07 9.82
C ALA A 114 6.28 5.29 9.12
N GLY A 115 5.84 5.13 7.88
CA GLY A 115 5.19 6.19 7.10
C GLY A 115 3.88 6.66 7.73
N TYR A 116 3.00 5.72 8.10
CA TYR A 116 1.75 6.08 8.77
C TYR A 116 1.97 6.58 10.19
N PHE A 117 2.93 6.03 10.95
CA PHE A 117 3.30 6.58 12.24
C PHE A 117 3.75 8.03 12.14
N ALA A 118 4.62 8.37 11.17
CA ALA A 118 5.05 9.73 10.94
C ALA A 118 3.89 10.64 10.52
N THR A 119 2.97 10.15 9.70
CA THR A 119 1.76 10.88 9.30
C THR A 119 0.86 11.18 10.49
N ASP A 120 0.56 10.17 11.33
CA ASP A 120 -0.26 10.34 12.53
C ASP A 120 0.39 11.31 13.52
N TRP A 121 1.70 11.21 13.69
CA TRP A 121 2.44 12.13 14.56
C TRP A 121 2.36 13.57 14.07
N LEU A 122 2.51 13.79 12.76
CA LEU A 122 2.42 15.14 12.18
C LEU A 122 1.00 15.71 12.22
N LEU A 123 -0.01 14.89 12.00
CA LEU A 123 -1.41 15.33 11.93
C LEU A 123 -2.06 15.46 13.32
N TYR A 124 -1.78 14.56 14.24
CA TYR A 124 -2.52 14.41 15.50
C TYR A 124 -1.65 14.39 16.75
N GLY A 125 -0.33 14.44 16.59
CA GLY A 125 0.63 14.41 17.69
C GLY A 125 1.03 12.99 18.15
N PHE A 126 2.12 12.93 18.91
CA PHE A 126 2.74 11.67 19.33
C PHE A 126 1.81 10.77 20.17
N GLY A 127 1.02 11.38 21.06
CA GLY A 127 0.09 10.62 21.92
C GLY A 127 -0.99 9.84 21.14
N THR A 128 -1.33 10.27 19.94
CA THR A 128 -2.28 9.60 19.04
C THR A 128 -1.58 8.61 18.11
N ALA A 129 -0.37 8.94 17.67
CA ALA A 129 0.42 8.08 16.78
C ALA A 129 0.80 6.74 17.42
N VAL A 130 1.10 6.72 18.72
CA VAL A 130 1.51 5.50 19.42
C VAL A 130 0.42 4.43 19.46
N PRO A 131 -0.84 4.71 19.84
CA PRO A 131 -1.93 3.73 19.76
C PRO A 131 -2.22 3.27 18.32
N ALA A 132 -2.14 4.17 17.34
CA ALA A 132 -2.37 3.85 15.92
C ALA A 132 -1.32 2.90 15.34
N LEU A 133 -0.08 2.94 15.87
CA LEU A 133 1.01 2.07 15.47
C LEU A 133 0.63 0.59 15.53
N MET A 134 -0.10 0.16 16.57
CA MET A 134 -0.50 -1.24 16.75
C MET A 134 -1.39 -1.71 15.57
N GLY A 135 -2.33 -0.88 15.14
CA GLY A 135 -3.19 -1.20 13.99
C GLY A 135 -2.38 -1.33 12.69
N ASN A 136 -1.44 -0.42 12.45
CA ASN A 136 -0.59 -0.46 11.28
C ASN A 136 0.33 -1.70 11.27
N VAL A 137 0.85 -2.11 12.44
CA VAL A 137 1.62 -3.36 12.58
C VAL A 137 0.74 -4.58 12.30
N MET A 138 -0.48 -4.62 12.82
CA MET A 138 -1.42 -5.72 12.54
C MET A 138 -1.80 -5.82 11.07
N GLN A 139 -1.84 -4.71 10.35
CA GLN A 139 -2.10 -4.71 8.91
C GLN A 139 -0.95 -5.31 8.12
N GLY A 140 0.29 -5.12 8.55
CA GLY A 140 1.49 -5.61 7.90
C GLY A 140 1.83 -7.09 8.19
N LEU A 141 1.12 -7.74 9.10
CA LEU A 141 1.28 -9.16 9.43
C LEU A 141 0.34 -10.05 8.61
#